data_0d4c281482dd8eb42cb2d144defb78bc
#
_entry.id   0d4c281482dd8eb42cb2d144defb78bc
#
_cell.length_a   1.000
_cell.length_b   1.000
_cell.length_c   1.000
_cell.angle_alpha   90.00
_cell.angle_beta   90.00
_cell.angle_gamma   90.00
#
_symmetry.space_group_name_H-M   'P 1'
#
loop_
_entity.id
_entity.type
_entity.pdbx_description
1 polymer ?
#
loop_
_entity_poly.entity_id
_entity_poly.type
_entity_poly.pdbx_seq_one_letter_code
_entity_poly.pdbx_strand_id
1 'polypeptide(L)'
;MDVEAAKQIANAGMFIGGGLAVVALAGVGVGIGNLFGNYVQGYLRNPAAGPKVFGTVLLGFALTEAIALFALLIAFLILGGGLN
;
A
#
# COMPACT_ATOMS: atom_id res chain seq x y z
N MET A 1 -28.99 23.68 -1.20
CA MET A 1 -27.87 23.44 -0.28
C MET A 1 -26.99 24.67 -0.30
N ASP A 2 -26.64 25.20 0.86
CA ASP A 2 -25.78 26.36 0.92
C ASP A 2 -24.29 25.96 0.75
N VAL A 3 -23.42 26.96 0.68
CA VAL A 3 -21.99 26.73 0.46
C VAL A 3 -21.37 25.97 1.62
N GLU A 4 -21.81 26.26 2.86
CA GLU A 4 -21.26 25.60 4.04
C GLU A 4 -21.60 24.12 4.05
N ALA A 5 -22.87 23.77 3.75
CA ALA A 5 -23.26 22.36 3.66
C ALA A 5 -22.51 21.63 2.54
N ALA A 6 -22.31 22.30 1.40
CA ALA A 6 -21.55 21.73 0.29
C ALA A 6 -20.11 21.44 0.69
N LYS A 7 -19.47 22.35 1.44
CA LYS A 7 -18.11 22.13 1.92
C LYS A 7 -18.01 20.96 2.88
N GLN A 8 -19.01 20.81 3.77
CA GLN A 8 -19.01 19.69 4.71
C GLN A 8 -19.12 18.36 3.98
N ILE A 9 -19.96 18.29 2.96
CA ILE A 9 -20.09 17.06 2.16
C ILE A 9 -18.79 16.78 1.40
N ALA A 10 -18.15 17.80 0.82
CA ALA A 10 -16.88 17.64 0.13
C ALA A 10 -15.79 17.15 1.10
N ASN A 11 -15.73 17.69 2.32
CA ASN A 11 -14.77 17.28 3.32
C ASN A 11 -14.99 15.83 3.74
N ALA A 12 -16.25 15.42 3.93
CA ALA A 12 -16.55 14.02 4.23
C ALA A 12 -16.08 13.09 3.12
N GLY A 13 -16.28 13.49 1.86
CA GLY A 13 -15.79 12.72 0.72
C GLY A 13 -14.28 12.61 0.71
N MET A 14 -13.57 13.66 1.04
CA MET A 14 -12.10 13.66 1.12
C MET A 14 -11.60 12.71 2.20
N PHE A 15 -12.20 12.74 3.39
CA PHE A 15 -11.80 11.86 4.48
C PHE A 15 -12.06 10.39 4.13
N ILE A 16 -13.20 10.09 3.50
CA ILE A 16 -13.51 8.74 3.06
C ILE A 16 -12.52 8.29 1.97
N GLY A 17 -12.27 9.15 0.98
CA GLY A 17 -11.35 8.85 -0.11
C GLY A 17 -9.92 8.63 0.38
N GLY A 18 -9.45 9.48 1.30
CA GLY A 18 -8.14 9.32 1.90
C GLY A 18 -8.01 8.03 2.70
N GLY A 19 -9.06 7.71 3.47
CA GLY A 19 -9.10 6.45 4.21
C GLY A 19 -9.10 5.23 3.30
N LEU A 20 -9.84 5.27 2.19
CA LEU A 20 -9.84 4.18 1.22
C LEU A 20 -8.48 4.00 0.56
N ALA A 21 -7.77 5.09 0.27
CA ALA A 21 -6.42 5.00 -0.28
C ALA A 21 -5.48 4.31 0.72
N VAL A 22 -5.61 4.61 2.02
CA VAL A 22 -4.79 3.97 3.05
C VAL A 22 -5.14 2.49 3.21
N VAL A 23 -6.40 2.11 3.00
CA VAL A 23 -6.82 0.70 3.05
C VAL A 23 -6.03 -0.14 2.04
N ALA A 24 -5.63 0.43 0.92
CA ALA A 24 -4.78 -0.27 -0.05
C ALA A 24 -3.48 -0.78 0.56
N LEU A 25 -2.97 -0.12 1.62
CA LEU A 25 -1.76 -0.57 2.31
C LEU A 25 -1.96 -1.92 2.99
N ALA A 26 -3.18 -2.25 3.40
CA ALA A 26 -3.48 -3.57 3.96
C ALA A 26 -3.24 -4.67 2.93
N GLY A 27 -3.64 -4.44 1.66
CA GLY A 27 -3.38 -5.38 0.58
C GLY A 27 -1.89 -5.56 0.32
N VAL A 28 -1.14 -4.47 0.32
CA VAL A 28 0.32 -4.52 0.18
C VAL A 28 0.93 -5.32 1.32
N GLY A 29 0.49 -5.08 2.55
CA GLY A 29 0.97 -5.83 3.73
C GLY A 29 0.72 -7.33 3.59
N VAL A 30 -0.46 -7.72 3.14
CA VAL A 30 -0.77 -9.14 2.89
C VAL A 30 0.13 -9.69 1.79
N GLY A 31 0.34 -8.93 0.70
CA GLY A 31 1.21 -9.36 -0.39
C GLY A 31 2.65 -9.58 0.06
N ILE A 32 3.20 -8.64 0.83
CA ILE A 32 4.56 -8.76 1.36
C ILE A 32 4.65 -9.92 2.35
N GLY A 33 3.65 -10.08 3.21
CA GLY A 33 3.61 -11.19 4.15
C GLY A 33 3.60 -12.54 3.43
N ASN A 34 2.81 -12.67 2.37
CA ASN A 34 2.79 -13.89 1.56
C ASN A 34 4.14 -14.12 0.87
N LEU A 35 4.74 -13.06 0.32
CA LEU A 35 6.03 -13.17 -0.36
C LEU A 35 7.10 -13.69 0.60
N PHE A 36 7.28 -13.04 1.74
CA PHE A 36 8.32 -13.44 2.69
C PHE A 36 7.98 -14.73 3.42
N GLY A 37 6.71 -14.97 3.72
CA GLY A 37 6.29 -16.24 4.32
C GLY A 37 6.63 -17.43 3.42
N ASN A 38 6.31 -17.32 2.14
CA ASN A 38 6.64 -18.36 1.17
C ASN A 38 8.15 -18.51 0.98
N TYR A 39 8.88 -17.37 0.98
CA TYR A 39 10.32 -17.42 0.87
C TYR A 39 10.96 -18.13 2.05
N VAL A 40 10.53 -17.85 3.28
CA VAL A 40 11.06 -18.48 4.48
C VAL A 40 10.78 -19.98 4.45
N GLN A 41 9.54 -20.38 4.11
CA GLN A 41 9.20 -21.79 4.02
C GLN A 41 10.04 -22.51 2.96
N GLY A 42 10.21 -21.90 1.79
CA GLY A 42 11.04 -22.46 0.73
C GLY A 42 12.50 -22.57 1.14
N TYR A 43 13.00 -21.53 1.82
CA TYR A 43 14.38 -21.53 2.31
C TYR A 43 14.63 -22.69 3.28
N LEU A 44 13.69 -22.91 4.20
CA LEU A 44 13.82 -23.99 5.17
C LEU A 44 13.77 -25.37 4.53
N ARG A 45 13.04 -25.52 3.41
CA ARG A 45 12.97 -26.79 2.68
C ARG A 45 14.18 -27.01 1.80
N ASN A 46 14.78 -25.96 1.27
CA ASN A 46 15.93 -26.05 0.38
C ASN A 46 16.91 -24.91 0.65
N PRO A 47 17.71 -25.04 1.73
CA PRO A 47 18.64 -23.97 2.12
C PRO A 47 19.64 -23.60 1.02
N ALA A 48 20.00 -24.55 0.15
CA ALA A 48 20.95 -24.27 -0.93
C ALA A 48 20.38 -23.28 -1.96
N ALA A 49 19.07 -23.31 -2.17
CA ALA A 49 18.42 -22.44 -3.13
C ALA A 49 18.02 -21.06 -2.53
N GLY A 50 17.89 -20.98 -1.22
CA GLY A 50 17.42 -19.77 -0.55
C GLY A 50 18.18 -18.50 -0.97
N PRO A 51 19.51 -18.46 -0.82
CA PRO A 51 20.27 -17.28 -1.20
C PRO A 51 20.22 -16.97 -2.69
N LYS A 52 19.99 -17.98 -3.53
CA LYS A 52 20.00 -17.81 -4.99
C LYS A 52 18.81 -16.98 -5.49
N VAL A 53 17.68 -17.03 -4.76
CA VAL A 53 16.45 -16.32 -5.15
C VAL A 53 16.24 -15.06 -4.34
N PHE A 54 17.14 -14.73 -3.42
CA PHE A 54 16.94 -13.60 -2.50
C PHE A 54 16.82 -12.27 -3.26
N GLY A 55 17.62 -12.07 -4.30
CA GLY A 55 17.54 -10.86 -5.11
C GLY A 55 16.18 -10.68 -5.78
N THR A 56 15.59 -11.77 -6.27
CA THR A 56 14.26 -11.76 -6.87
C THR A 56 13.20 -11.44 -5.82
N VAL A 57 13.36 -11.96 -4.60
CA VAL A 57 12.46 -11.66 -3.48
C VAL A 57 12.52 -10.17 -3.12
N LEU A 58 13.72 -9.60 -3.07
CA LEU A 58 13.89 -8.17 -2.81
C LEU A 58 13.28 -7.32 -3.92
N LEU A 59 13.39 -7.76 -5.18
CA LEU A 59 12.74 -7.06 -6.28
C LEU A 59 11.22 -7.07 -6.13
N GLY A 60 10.64 -8.22 -5.78
CA GLY A 60 9.21 -8.33 -5.52
C GLY A 60 8.77 -7.43 -4.37
N PHE A 61 9.56 -7.40 -3.29
CA PHE A 61 9.31 -6.50 -2.17
C PHE A 61 9.32 -5.04 -2.62
N ALA A 62 10.35 -4.65 -3.38
CA ALA A 62 10.51 -3.27 -3.82
C ALA A 62 9.35 -2.81 -4.73
N LEU A 63 8.91 -3.67 -5.65
CA LEU A 63 7.78 -3.36 -6.53
C LEU A 63 6.48 -3.25 -5.74
N THR A 64 6.25 -4.13 -4.78
CA THR A 64 5.06 -4.10 -3.94
C THR A 64 5.05 -2.85 -3.07
N GLU A 65 6.20 -2.50 -2.48
CA GLU A 65 6.33 -1.31 -1.65
C GLU A 65 6.14 -0.03 -2.47
N ALA A 66 6.57 -0.01 -3.73
CA ALA A 66 6.37 1.14 -4.59
C ALA A 66 4.88 1.43 -4.80
N ILE A 67 4.06 0.38 -4.95
CA ILE A 67 2.60 0.53 -5.05
C ILE A 67 2.05 1.14 -3.77
N ALA A 68 2.54 0.70 -2.60
CA ALA A 68 2.12 1.24 -1.31
C ALA A 68 2.47 2.73 -1.18
N LEU A 69 3.67 3.11 -1.60
CA LEU A 69 4.10 4.50 -1.54
C LEU A 69 3.24 5.38 -2.45
N PHE A 70 2.85 4.86 -3.62
CA PHE A 70 1.97 5.57 -4.53
C PHE A 70 0.58 5.80 -3.91
N ALA A 71 0.03 4.76 -3.27
CA ALA A 71 -1.26 4.88 -2.59
C ALA A 71 -1.17 5.88 -1.42
N LEU A 72 -0.08 5.86 -0.68
CA LEU A 72 0.14 6.78 0.42
C LEU A 72 0.26 8.22 -0.08
N LEU A 73 0.92 8.44 -1.20
CA LEU A 73 1.00 9.76 -1.83
C LEU A 73 -0.39 10.28 -2.18
N ILE A 74 -1.24 9.43 -2.77
CA ILE A 74 -2.60 9.82 -3.11
C ILE A 74 -3.38 10.19 -1.85
N ALA A 75 -3.23 9.42 -0.77
CA ALA A 75 -3.89 9.72 0.50
C ALA A 75 -3.47 11.11 1.02
N PHE A 76 -2.17 11.41 1.00
CA PHE A 76 -1.68 12.71 1.45
C PHE A 76 -2.21 13.86 0.59
N LEU A 77 -2.27 13.67 -0.73
CA LEU A 77 -2.81 14.69 -1.63
C LEU A 77 -4.29 14.95 -1.35
N ILE A 78 -5.07 13.90 -1.13
CA ILE A 78 -6.49 14.04 -0.84
C ILE A 78 -6.69 14.73 0.51
N LEU A 79 -6.05 14.22 1.57
CA LEU A 79 -6.25 14.73 2.94
C LEU A 79 -5.64 16.10 3.12
N GLY A 80 -4.59 16.43 2.36
CA GLY A 80 -3.99 17.75 2.39
C GLY A 80 -4.68 18.78 1.53
N GLY A 81 -5.74 18.38 0.81
CA GLY A 81 -6.47 19.30 -0.08
C GLY A 81 -5.75 19.57 -1.39
N GLY A 82 -4.69 18.85 -1.71
CA GLY A 82 -3.89 19.09 -2.90
C GLY A 82 -4.60 18.77 -4.21
N LEU A 83 -5.71 18.05 -4.15
CA LEU A 83 -6.53 17.74 -5.32
C LEU A 83 -7.78 18.62 -5.44
N ASN A 84 -7.95 19.56 -4.55
CA ASN A 84 -9.09 20.48 -4.59
C ASN A 84 -8.82 21.71 -5.48
#